data_6f86b08c0511b5633cbc416519641d6e
#
_entry.id   6f86b08c0511b5633cbc416519641d6e
#
_cell.length_a   1.000
_cell.length_b   1.000
_cell.length_c   1.000
_cell.angle_alpha   90.00
_cell.angle_beta   90.00
_cell.angle_gamma   90.00
#
_symmetry.space_group_name_H-M   'P 1'
#
loop_
_entity.id
_entity.type
_entity.pdbx_description
1 polymer ?
#
loop_
_entity_poly.entity_id
_entity_poly.type
_entity_poly.pdbx_seq_one_letter_code
_entity_poly.pdbx_strand_id
1 'polypeptide(L)'
;MTDNMQHLNEGGNAIRGAQPIRGDLALGVANELIGILQQKWPSNHYAPLGSTGKKGKDQWSGDIDIATDIPIEQAQDIEDFLKNNQTIASRGGLEANFMKGLKILSVGYPWASRGKGDSSHGIVQCDLMFVPDVARAQYFYYSPDFTKGQSKFKGSVRNIFMIAILKNMPVEGHENTTFQNGHTKDLWKYTIKPQEGIVGLHQSYEGKKGQELKSKHTIKEDTYVVEQDPTKFTKFILGPNGTEDDMSSFEKLWQFFNSDKFYSWDQSRKDKTVKEFVEDLQNENTKNQGLVDSVIEWIRKNSRADMASLMRRGLA
;
A
#
# COMPACT_ATOMS: atom_id res chain seq x y z
N MET A 1 -2.90 -14.10 36.28
CA MET A 1 -3.27 -14.46 34.92
C MET A 1 -2.62 -13.44 34.02
N THR A 2 -1.48 -13.79 33.46
CA THR A 2 -0.69 -12.93 32.57
C THR A 2 -1.22 -13.16 31.16
N ASP A 3 -1.94 -12.17 30.63
CA ASP A 3 -2.34 -12.13 29.23
C ASP A 3 -1.10 -12.07 28.36
N ASN A 4 -0.72 -13.21 27.80
CA ASN A 4 0.22 -13.29 26.69
C ASN A 4 -0.47 -12.76 25.44
N MET A 5 -0.51 -11.44 25.27
CA MET A 5 -0.76 -10.83 23.96
C MET A 5 0.45 -11.14 23.08
N GLN A 6 0.34 -12.18 22.26
CA GLN A 6 1.21 -12.33 21.08
C GLN A 6 0.93 -11.16 20.16
N HIS A 7 1.73 -10.09 20.28
CA HIS A 7 1.77 -9.02 19.29
C HIS A 7 2.30 -9.63 17.99
N LEU A 8 1.39 -9.87 17.06
CA LEU A 8 1.74 -10.18 15.67
C LEU A 8 2.57 -9.00 15.15
N ASN A 9 3.84 -9.26 14.86
CA ASN A 9 4.77 -8.31 14.26
C ASN A 9 4.31 -7.94 12.85
N GLU A 10 3.49 -6.91 12.76
CA GLU A 10 3.11 -6.28 11.51
C GLU A 10 4.10 -5.13 11.24
N GLY A 11 5.14 -5.36 10.45
CA GLY A 11 6.18 -4.37 10.12
C GLY A 11 7.25 -4.20 11.22
N GLY A 12 8.23 -3.35 10.98
CA GLY A 12 9.18 -2.94 12.03
C GLY A 12 10.35 -3.88 12.33
N ASN A 13 10.79 -4.71 11.36
CA ASN A 13 11.90 -5.65 11.57
C ASN A 13 13.26 -5.17 11.01
N ALA A 14 13.34 -3.98 10.42
CA ALA A 14 14.58 -3.47 9.82
C ALA A 14 15.55 -2.91 10.85
N ILE A 15 15.05 -2.51 12.03
CA ILE A 15 15.83 -1.94 13.13
C ILE A 15 15.80 -2.88 14.32
N ARG A 16 17.00 -3.26 14.80
CA ARG A 16 17.12 -4.16 15.95
C ARG A 16 16.64 -3.46 17.23
N GLY A 17 15.74 -4.12 17.95
CA GLY A 17 15.22 -3.61 19.23
C GLY A 17 14.13 -2.56 19.09
N ALA A 18 13.67 -2.24 17.87
CA ALA A 18 12.49 -1.42 17.69
C ALA A 18 11.26 -2.11 18.31
N GLN A 19 10.41 -1.30 18.90
CA GLN A 19 9.20 -1.75 19.59
C GLN A 19 7.98 -1.05 18.98
N PRO A 20 6.81 -1.70 18.96
CA PRO A 20 5.58 -1.05 18.54
C PRO A 20 5.30 0.20 19.39
N ILE A 21 4.77 1.22 18.75
CA ILE A 21 4.33 2.45 19.41
C ILE A 21 2.81 2.49 19.52
N ARG A 22 2.28 3.05 20.60
CA ARG A 22 0.85 3.28 20.73
C ARG A 22 0.33 4.23 19.65
N GLY A 23 -0.78 3.88 19.02
CA GLY A 23 -1.23 4.51 17.77
C GLY A 23 -1.50 6.02 17.89
N ASP A 24 -1.98 6.49 19.04
CA ASP A 24 -2.21 7.91 19.29
C ASP A 24 -0.91 8.75 19.44
N LEU A 25 0.23 8.09 19.63
CA LEU A 25 1.55 8.73 19.70
C LEU A 25 2.28 8.74 18.36
N ALA A 26 1.96 7.82 17.45
CA ALA A 26 2.68 7.63 16.20
C ALA A 26 2.74 8.90 15.34
N LEU A 27 1.64 9.64 15.22
CA LEU A 27 1.60 10.90 14.45
C LEU A 27 2.49 11.99 15.09
N GLY A 28 2.53 12.06 16.42
CA GLY A 28 3.38 13.01 17.14
C GLY A 28 4.87 12.75 16.86
N VAL A 29 5.27 11.47 16.85
CA VAL A 29 6.64 11.06 16.52
C VAL A 29 6.96 11.34 15.05
N ALA A 30 6.04 11.02 14.13
CA ALA A 30 6.21 11.36 12.72
C ALA A 30 6.44 12.86 12.51
N ASN A 31 5.62 13.70 13.13
CA ASN A 31 5.72 15.14 13.01
C ASN A 31 7.00 15.69 13.65
N GLU A 32 7.48 15.10 14.74
CA GLU A 32 8.75 15.49 15.35
C GLU A 32 9.92 15.16 14.41
N LEU A 33 9.96 13.96 13.84
CA LEU A 33 10.99 13.57 12.87
C LEU A 33 10.95 14.45 11.62
N ILE A 34 9.76 14.72 11.08
CA ILE A 34 9.57 15.66 9.96
C ILE A 34 10.12 17.05 10.31
N GLY A 35 9.80 17.56 11.50
CA GLY A 35 10.31 18.87 11.94
C GLY A 35 11.83 18.92 12.06
N ILE A 36 12.48 17.82 12.44
CA ILE A 36 13.94 17.71 12.43
C ILE A 36 14.49 17.73 11.00
N LEU A 37 13.89 16.94 10.09
CA LEU A 37 14.31 16.91 8.69
C LEU A 37 14.14 18.26 7.99
N GLN A 38 13.07 18.98 8.27
CA GLN A 38 12.80 20.31 7.73
C GLN A 38 13.85 21.38 8.12
N GLN A 39 14.63 21.16 9.18
CA GLN A 39 15.74 22.05 9.53
C GLN A 39 16.84 22.06 8.46
N LYS A 40 17.04 20.94 7.75
CA LYS A 40 18.06 20.83 6.71
C LYS A 40 17.46 20.82 5.30
N TRP A 41 16.26 20.32 5.15
CA TRP A 41 15.54 20.22 3.86
C TRP A 41 14.17 20.90 3.93
N PRO A 42 14.10 22.23 4.12
CA PRO A 42 12.84 22.96 4.34
C PRO A 42 11.95 23.06 3.09
N SER A 43 12.53 22.90 1.90
CA SER A 43 11.79 22.97 0.62
C SER A 43 11.18 21.64 0.20
N ASN A 44 11.53 20.53 0.88
CA ASN A 44 11.00 19.22 0.55
C ASN A 44 9.66 18.98 1.25
N HIS A 45 8.86 18.12 0.63
CA HIS A 45 7.55 17.72 1.14
C HIS A 45 7.66 16.42 1.96
N TYR A 46 6.78 16.31 2.94
CA TYR A 46 6.70 15.16 3.83
C TYR A 46 5.24 14.85 4.14
N ALA A 47 4.92 13.57 4.23
CA ALA A 47 3.60 13.15 4.68
C ALA A 47 3.63 11.79 5.38
N PRO A 48 2.84 11.61 6.45
CA PRO A 48 2.62 10.30 7.01
C PRO A 48 1.90 9.39 6.01
N LEU A 49 2.30 8.11 5.99
CA LEU A 49 1.70 7.07 5.15
C LEU A 49 1.18 5.91 6.00
N GLY A 50 0.73 4.88 5.34
CA GLY A 50 0.35 3.61 5.95
C GLY A 50 -0.71 3.76 7.05
N SER A 51 -0.42 3.24 8.23
CA SER A 51 -1.28 3.34 9.42
C SER A 51 -0.93 4.49 10.35
N THR A 52 0.08 5.29 10.01
CA THR A 52 0.57 6.41 10.84
C THR A 52 -0.53 7.42 11.09
N GLY A 53 -0.80 7.71 12.36
CA GLY A 53 -1.85 8.65 12.78
C GLY A 53 -3.28 8.14 12.66
N LYS A 54 -3.49 6.85 12.37
CA LYS A 54 -4.81 6.27 12.14
C LYS A 54 -5.29 5.37 13.29
N LYS A 55 -4.36 4.89 14.11
CA LYS A 55 -4.65 4.00 15.22
C LYS A 55 -4.94 4.79 16.50
N GLY A 56 -5.92 4.35 17.28
CA GLY A 56 -6.26 4.94 18.56
C GLY A 56 -5.37 4.46 19.71
N LYS A 57 -5.75 4.83 20.94
CA LYS A 57 -5.00 4.53 22.18
C LYS A 57 -4.87 3.04 22.47
N ASP A 58 -5.83 2.24 22.03
CA ASP A 58 -5.88 0.80 22.30
C ASP A 58 -5.26 -0.02 21.16
N GLN A 59 -4.65 0.64 20.19
CA GLN A 59 -4.02 0.02 19.04
C GLN A 59 -2.53 0.35 18.99
N TRP A 60 -1.71 -0.58 18.47
CA TRP A 60 -0.27 -0.41 18.35
C TRP A 60 0.16 -0.36 16.89
N SER A 61 1.10 0.51 16.57
CA SER A 61 1.75 0.57 15.26
C SER A 61 3.13 -0.07 15.36
N GLY A 62 3.45 -1.01 14.48
CA GLY A 62 4.77 -1.67 14.44
C GLY A 62 5.86 -0.72 13.95
N ASP A 63 5.48 0.21 13.09
CA ASP A 63 6.34 1.18 12.42
C ASP A 63 5.58 2.49 12.17
N ILE A 64 6.33 3.48 11.70
CA ILE A 64 5.84 4.80 11.29
C ILE A 64 6.33 5.04 9.86
N ASP A 65 5.42 5.10 8.91
CA ASP A 65 5.74 5.37 7.50
C ASP A 65 5.65 6.87 7.20
N ILE A 66 6.67 7.41 6.55
CA ILE A 66 6.76 8.81 6.12
C ILE A 66 7.24 8.87 4.67
N ALA A 67 6.45 9.47 3.77
CA ALA A 67 6.91 9.82 2.44
C ALA A 67 7.75 11.11 2.48
N THR A 68 8.75 11.18 1.62
CA THR A 68 9.51 12.41 1.33
C THR A 68 9.96 12.44 -0.12
N ASP A 69 10.01 13.65 -0.70
CA ASP A 69 10.54 13.90 -2.03
C ASP A 69 12.03 14.34 -2.01
N ILE A 70 12.71 14.17 -0.87
CA ILE A 70 14.16 14.32 -0.83
C ILE A 70 14.76 13.29 -1.82
N PRO A 71 15.73 13.71 -2.68
CA PRO A 71 16.39 12.76 -3.57
C PRO A 71 17.02 11.59 -2.81
N ILE A 72 16.84 10.38 -3.31
CA ILE A 72 17.32 9.15 -2.67
C ILE A 72 18.85 9.13 -2.48
N GLU A 73 19.56 9.86 -3.33
CA GLU A 73 21.02 10.04 -3.27
C GLU A 73 21.47 10.72 -1.97
N GLN A 74 20.55 11.43 -1.31
CA GLN A 74 20.80 12.09 -0.02
C GLN A 74 20.51 11.19 1.19
N ALA A 75 20.20 9.91 0.99
CA ALA A 75 19.89 9.01 2.11
C ALA A 75 21.00 8.94 3.16
N GLN A 76 22.29 8.95 2.73
CA GLN A 76 23.42 8.99 3.65
C GLN A 76 23.51 10.32 4.40
N ASP A 77 23.28 11.44 3.70
CA ASP A 77 23.27 12.76 4.33
C ASP A 77 22.16 12.90 5.38
N ILE A 78 21.02 12.25 5.15
CA ILE A 78 19.91 12.17 6.12
C ILE A 78 20.34 11.37 7.35
N GLU A 79 20.92 10.19 7.13
CA GLU A 79 21.39 9.34 8.21
C GLU A 79 22.41 10.07 9.08
N ASP A 80 23.41 10.71 8.47
CA ASP A 80 24.46 11.46 9.18
C ASP A 80 23.89 12.68 9.91
N PHE A 81 22.95 13.39 9.30
CA PHE A 81 22.26 14.51 9.94
C PHE A 81 21.47 14.08 11.16
N LEU A 82 20.71 13.00 11.06
CA LEU A 82 19.91 12.49 12.18
C LEU A 82 20.78 11.95 13.31
N LYS A 83 21.88 11.25 13.01
CA LYS A 83 22.85 10.76 14.02
C LYS A 83 23.49 11.91 14.82
N ASN A 84 23.75 13.03 14.16
CA ASN A 84 24.37 14.20 14.78
C ASN A 84 23.35 15.18 15.39
N ASN A 85 22.05 14.91 15.26
CA ASN A 85 21.02 15.77 15.83
C ASN A 85 21.01 15.68 17.37
N GLN A 86 21.14 16.82 18.06
CA GLN A 86 21.24 16.87 19.52
C GLN A 86 20.02 16.24 20.23
N THR A 87 18.81 16.46 19.71
CA THR A 87 17.59 15.90 20.30
C THR A 87 17.60 14.37 20.25
N ILE A 88 18.01 13.79 19.12
CA ILE A 88 18.12 12.34 18.94
C ILE A 88 19.26 11.77 19.77
N ALA A 89 20.42 12.41 19.74
CA ALA A 89 21.61 11.99 20.50
C ALA A 89 21.35 11.96 22.01
N SER A 90 20.65 12.97 22.55
CA SER A 90 20.31 13.04 23.98
C SER A 90 19.35 11.95 24.44
N ARG A 91 18.67 11.27 23.52
CA ARG A 91 17.72 10.16 23.78
C ARG A 91 18.31 8.77 23.52
N GLY A 92 19.63 8.67 23.28
CA GLY A 92 20.32 7.39 23.10
C GLY A 92 20.87 7.14 21.69
N GLY A 93 20.72 8.10 20.78
CA GLY A 93 21.23 8.01 19.41
C GLY A 93 20.26 7.33 18.44
N LEU A 94 20.77 7.02 17.24
CA LEU A 94 19.96 6.51 16.13
C LEU A 94 20.68 5.32 15.47
N GLU A 95 19.94 4.26 15.26
CA GLU A 95 20.29 3.17 14.33
C GLU A 95 19.58 3.41 13.01
N ALA A 96 20.23 3.14 11.88
CA ALA A 96 19.63 3.30 10.57
C ALA A 96 20.00 2.13 9.64
N ASN A 97 19.10 1.82 8.71
CA ASN A 97 19.28 0.79 7.69
C ASN A 97 18.69 1.26 6.36
N PHE A 98 19.56 1.47 5.37
CA PHE A 98 19.12 1.90 4.04
C PHE A 98 18.87 0.72 3.11
N MET A 99 17.62 0.47 2.77
CA MET A 99 17.17 -0.55 1.83
C MET A 99 17.05 0.05 0.43
N LYS A 100 18.19 0.15 -0.30
CA LYS A 100 18.29 0.80 -1.61
C LYS A 100 17.27 0.28 -2.63
N GLY A 101 17.06 -1.03 -2.69
CA GLY A 101 16.11 -1.65 -3.65
C GLY A 101 14.66 -1.26 -3.42
N LEU A 102 14.29 -0.98 -2.17
CA LEU A 102 12.94 -0.54 -1.79
C LEU A 102 12.81 0.99 -1.74
N LYS A 103 13.93 1.72 -1.85
CA LYS A 103 14.00 3.18 -1.68
C LYS A 103 13.47 3.62 -0.30
N ILE A 104 13.87 2.90 0.75
CA ILE A 104 13.45 3.17 2.13
C ILE A 104 14.71 3.30 3.00
N LEU A 105 14.75 4.37 3.81
CA LEU A 105 15.67 4.51 4.92
C LEU A 105 14.90 4.27 6.22
N SER A 106 15.11 3.10 6.84
CA SER A 106 14.56 2.78 8.15
C SER A 106 15.45 3.37 9.23
N VAL A 107 14.88 4.11 10.16
CA VAL A 107 15.58 4.70 11.30
C VAL A 107 14.92 4.28 12.61
N GLY A 108 15.74 3.88 13.58
CA GLY A 108 15.32 3.62 14.94
C GLY A 108 15.21 4.93 15.72
N TYR A 109 14.02 5.52 15.72
CA TYR A 109 13.79 6.81 16.34
C TYR A 109 13.53 6.67 17.85
N PRO A 110 14.36 7.28 18.72
CA PRO A 110 14.14 7.25 20.15
C PRO A 110 12.99 8.19 20.52
N TRP A 111 11.92 7.62 21.05
CA TRP A 111 10.78 8.38 21.57
C TRP A 111 10.69 8.23 23.09
N ALA A 112 10.43 9.35 23.80
CA ALA A 112 10.13 9.29 25.21
C ALA A 112 8.67 8.91 25.40
N SER A 113 8.38 7.82 26.11
CA SER A 113 7.01 7.57 26.55
C SER A 113 6.60 8.75 27.46
N ARG A 114 5.62 9.55 27.03
CA ARG A 114 5.01 10.60 27.88
C ARG A 114 4.07 9.97 28.93
N GLY A 115 4.52 8.88 29.56
CA GLY A 115 3.80 8.16 30.61
C GLY A 115 4.63 8.20 31.88
N LYS A 116 4.01 8.57 33.00
CA LYS A 116 4.62 8.69 34.31
C LYS A 116 5.56 7.51 34.62
N GLY A 117 6.86 7.78 34.79
CA GLY A 117 7.75 6.94 35.58
C GLY A 117 8.59 5.92 34.83
N ASP A 118 8.49 5.79 33.53
CA ASP A 118 9.38 4.90 32.78
C ASP A 118 10.50 5.68 32.11
N SER A 119 11.73 5.53 32.62
CA SER A 119 12.95 6.13 32.10
C SER A 119 13.56 5.36 30.93
N SER A 120 12.91 4.29 30.46
CA SER A 120 13.34 3.55 29.28
C SER A 120 12.84 4.25 28.02
N HIS A 121 13.77 4.86 27.27
CA HIS A 121 13.48 5.42 25.97
C HIS A 121 13.19 4.26 25.00
N GLY A 122 11.96 4.12 24.59
CA GLY A 122 11.59 3.17 23.54
C GLY A 122 12.19 3.63 22.20
N ILE A 123 12.50 2.68 21.34
CA ILE A 123 12.89 2.91 19.94
C ILE A 123 11.75 2.44 19.07
N VAL A 124 11.24 3.30 18.18
CA VAL A 124 10.28 2.91 17.16
C VAL A 124 10.94 2.98 15.78
N GLN A 125 10.63 2.04 14.90
CA GLN A 125 11.07 2.11 13.52
C GLN A 125 10.27 3.19 12.79
N CYS A 126 10.99 4.12 12.14
CA CYS A 126 10.41 5.08 11.20
C CYS A 126 10.98 4.82 9.81
N ASP A 127 10.12 4.60 8.83
CA ASP A 127 10.49 4.30 7.46
C ASP A 127 10.31 5.55 6.59
N LEU A 128 11.43 6.16 6.19
CA LEU A 128 11.44 7.26 5.23
C LEU A 128 11.41 6.69 3.83
N MET A 129 10.28 6.82 3.15
CA MET A 129 10.05 6.36 1.79
C MET A 129 10.36 7.47 0.81
N PHE A 130 11.41 7.29 -0.01
CA PHE A 130 11.81 8.25 -1.04
C PHE A 130 10.90 8.14 -2.25
N VAL A 131 10.11 9.16 -2.50
CA VAL A 131 9.12 9.20 -3.58
C VAL A 131 9.27 10.50 -4.40
N PRO A 132 9.05 10.47 -5.71
CA PRO A 132 9.16 11.69 -6.53
C PRO A 132 7.98 12.65 -6.33
N ASP A 133 6.88 12.19 -5.71
CA ASP A 133 5.67 12.96 -5.47
C ASP A 133 4.96 12.43 -4.22
N VAL A 134 4.98 13.24 -3.17
CA VAL A 134 4.39 12.89 -1.86
C VAL A 134 2.88 12.79 -1.92
N ALA A 135 2.21 13.65 -2.70
CA ALA A 135 0.74 13.61 -2.84
C ALA A 135 0.30 12.31 -3.54
N ARG A 136 1.06 11.86 -4.54
CA ARG A 136 0.83 10.57 -5.21
C ARG A 136 1.03 9.40 -4.26
N ALA A 137 2.09 9.41 -3.45
CA ALA A 137 2.32 8.38 -2.45
C ALA A 137 1.17 8.34 -1.42
N GLN A 138 0.71 9.50 -0.96
CA GLN A 138 -0.46 9.57 -0.07
C GLN A 138 -1.71 8.99 -0.72
N TYR A 139 -1.99 9.32 -1.98
CA TYR A 139 -3.16 8.79 -2.69
C TYR A 139 -3.19 7.27 -2.65
N PHE A 140 -2.06 6.62 -2.91
CA PHE A 140 -2.01 5.16 -2.96
C PHE A 140 -1.93 4.49 -1.58
N TYR A 141 -1.15 5.04 -0.65
CA TYR A 141 -0.84 4.37 0.62
C TYR A 141 -1.60 4.89 1.82
N TYR A 142 -2.43 5.93 1.66
CA TYR A 142 -3.20 6.51 2.76
C TYR A 142 -4.70 6.27 2.56
N SER A 143 -5.37 5.71 3.58
CA SER A 143 -6.83 5.56 3.60
C SER A 143 -7.44 6.43 4.70
N PRO A 144 -8.04 7.58 4.40
CA PRO A 144 -8.50 8.53 5.41
C PRO A 144 -9.62 7.99 6.31
N ASP A 145 -10.47 7.11 5.82
CA ASP A 145 -11.60 6.58 6.59
C ASP A 145 -11.19 5.59 7.68
N PHE A 146 -10.03 4.95 7.54
CA PHE A 146 -9.49 4.08 8.59
C PHE A 146 -9.25 4.87 9.89
N THR A 147 -8.85 6.12 9.79
CA THR A 147 -8.61 7.04 10.93
C THR A 147 -9.88 7.37 11.71
N LYS A 148 -11.01 7.43 11.02
CA LYS A 148 -12.31 7.82 11.60
C LYS A 148 -13.08 6.63 12.17
N GLY A 149 -12.50 5.43 12.15
CA GLY A 149 -13.20 4.20 12.52
C GLY A 149 -14.34 3.82 11.57
N GLN A 150 -14.38 4.44 10.39
CA GLN A 150 -15.39 4.18 9.36
C GLN A 150 -15.01 3.03 8.45
N SER A 151 -13.72 2.64 8.40
CA SER A 151 -13.23 1.48 7.68
C SER A 151 -12.67 0.44 8.65
N LYS A 152 -12.92 -0.83 8.35
CA LYS A 152 -12.35 -1.98 9.08
C LYS A 152 -11.01 -2.42 8.50
N PHE A 153 -10.72 -2.02 7.27
CA PHE A 153 -9.59 -2.53 6.51
C PHE A 153 -8.51 -1.48 6.30
N LYS A 154 -7.25 -1.93 6.29
CA LYS A 154 -6.08 -1.10 6.01
C LYS A 154 -6.10 -0.58 4.57
N GLY A 155 -5.37 0.49 4.32
CA GLY A 155 -5.19 1.05 2.98
C GLY A 155 -4.61 0.05 1.96
N SER A 156 -3.83 -0.94 2.39
CA SER A 156 -3.32 -2.01 1.53
C SER A 156 -4.43 -2.81 0.86
N VAL A 157 -5.51 -3.14 1.57
CA VAL A 157 -6.67 -3.87 0.99
C VAL A 157 -7.32 -3.04 -0.12
N ARG A 158 -7.50 -1.73 0.11
CA ARG A 158 -8.00 -0.80 -0.92
C ARG A 158 -7.07 -0.78 -2.14
N ASN A 159 -5.76 -0.71 -1.92
CA ASN A 159 -4.78 -0.66 -3.00
C ASN A 159 -4.80 -1.94 -3.86
N ILE A 160 -4.85 -3.11 -3.24
CA ILE A 160 -4.93 -4.39 -3.97
C ILE A 160 -6.20 -4.41 -4.83
N PHE A 161 -7.33 -3.96 -4.29
CA PHE A 161 -8.58 -3.91 -5.05
C PHE A 161 -8.53 -2.90 -6.20
N MET A 162 -7.95 -1.73 -5.97
CA MET A 162 -7.74 -0.72 -6.99
C MET A 162 -6.86 -1.23 -8.14
N ILE A 163 -5.79 -1.96 -7.82
CA ILE A 163 -4.93 -2.61 -8.81
C ILE A 163 -5.71 -3.68 -9.59
N ALA A 164 -6.55 -4.47 -8.94
CA ALA A 164 -7.39 -5.47 -9.62
C ALA A 164 -8.38 -4.82 -10.60
N ILE A 165 -8.97 -3.67 -10.24
CA ILE A 165 -9.79 -2.87 -11.17
C ILE A 165 -8.96 -2.46 -12.38
N LEU A 166 -7.80 -1.85 -12.18
CA LEU A 166 -6.92 -1.38 -13.26
C LEU A 166 -6.46 -2.50 -14.19
N LYS A 167 -6.10 -3.66 -13.64
CA LYS A 167 -5.71 -4.84 -14.44
C LYS A 167 -6.80 -5.31 -15.42
N ASN A 168 -8.07 -5.07 -15.08
CA ASN A 168 -9.23 -5.48 -15.87
C ASN A 168 -9.84 -4.35 -16.72
N MET A 169 -9.31 -3.14 -16.64
CA MET A 169 -9.70 -2.06 -17.55
C MET A 169 -9.21 -2.36 -18.97
N PRO A 170 -10.03 -2.08 -20.00
CA PRO A 170 -9.56 -2.15 -21.38
C PRO A 170 -8.48 -1.09 -21.60
N VAL A 171 -7.38 -1.48 -22.23
CA VAL A 171 -6.32 -0.55 -22.61
C VAL A 171 -6.64 -0.01 -23.99
N GLU A 172 -6.80 1.30 -24.10
CA GLU A 172 -7.22 1.96 -25.35
C GLU A 172 -6.25 1.63 -26.49
N GLY A 173 -6.79 1.21 -27.63
CA GLY A 173 -6.03 0.86 -28.83
C GLY A 173 -5.32 -0.50 -28.76
N HIS A 174 -5.51 -1.27 -27.68
CA HIS A 174 -4.82 -2.55 -27.48
C HIS A 174 -5.78 -3.65 -27.05
N GLU A 175 -5.62 -4.84 -27.62
CA GLU A 175 -6.37 -6.02 -27.26
C GLU A 175 -5.45 -7.10 -26.70
N ASN A 176 -5.93 -7.78 -25.67
CA ASN A 176 -5.25 -8.94 -25.14
C ASN A 176 -5.41 -10.12 -26.10
N THR A 177 -4.29 -10.67 -26.57
CA THR A 177 -4.31 -11.84 -27.44
C THR A 177 -4.25 -13.11 -26.60
N THR A 178 -4.90 -14.15 -27.08
CA THR A 178 -4.69 -15.52 -26.59
C THR A 178 -3.61 -16.18 -27.43
N PHE A 179 -3.00 -17.28 -26.95
CA PHE A 179 -2.04 -18.02 -27.73
C PHE A 179 -2.64 -18.45 -29.07
N GLN A 180 -2.37 -17.68 -30.13
CA GLN A 180 -2.67 -18.07 -31.49
C GLN A 180 -1.45 -18.77 -32.07
N ASN A 181 -1.65 -19.95 -32.67
CA ASN A 181 -0.60 -20.74 -33.32
C ASN A 181 0.60 -21.14 -32.43
N GLY A 182 0.42 -21.12 -31.12
CA GLY A 182 1.33 -21.77 -30.16
C GLY A 182 2.56 -20.99 -29.73
N HIS A 183 2.69 -19.68 -30.01
CA HIS A 183 3.98 -19.04 -29.78
C HIS A 183 4.00 -17.80 -28.92
N THR A 184 3.05 -16.87 -29.01
CA THR A 184 3.06 -15.65 -28.19
C THR A 184 1.68 -15.28 -27.67
N LYS A 185 1.66 -14.69 -26.49
CA LYS A 185 0.49 -14.03 -25.90
C LYS A 185 0.89 -12.64 -25.48
N ASP A 186 0.16 -11.64 -25.93
CA ASP A 186 0.30 -10.25 -25.50
C ASP A 186 -0.77 -9.93 -24.47
N LEU A 187 -0.32 -9.37 -23.36
CA LEU A 187 -1.17 -8.92 -22.28
C LEU A 187 -0.95 -7.42 -22.06
N TRP A 188 -2.02 -6.67 -22.22
CA TRP A 188 -2.10 -5.24 -21.95
C TRP A 188 -2.96 -5.02 -20.71
N LYS A 189 -2.47 -4.24 -19.75
CA LYS A 189 -3.20 -3.88 -18.54
C LYS A 189 -2.71 -2.57 -17.98
N TYR A 190 -3.52 -1.91 -17.17
CA TYR A 190 -3.05 -0.83 -16.33
C TYR A 190 -2.61 -1.37 -14.96
N THR A 191 -1.67 -0.67 -14.35
CA THR A 191 -1.23 -0.92 -12.97
C THR A 191 -0.74 0.37 -12.32
N ILE A 192 -0.41 0.30 -11.04
CA ILE A 192 0.14 1.41 -10.28
C ILE A 192 1.63 1.16 -10.06
N LYS A 193 2.43 2.14 -10.43
CA LYS A 193 3.81 2.26 -9.97
C LYS A 193 3.91 3.55 -9.14
N PRO A 194 4.16 3.49 -7.84
CA PRO A 194 4.15 4.68 -6.97
C PRO A 194 5.09 5.79 -7.43
N GLN A 195 6.17 5.41 -8.11
CA GLN A 195 7.15 6.34 -8.67
C GLN A 195 6.67 7.03 -9.96
N GLU A 196 5.75 6.40 -10.70
CA GLU A 196 5.36 6.80 -12.04
C GLU A 196 3.87 7.19 -12.14
N GLY A 197 3.04 6.74 -11.20
CA GLY A 197 1.59 6.92 -11.23
C GLY A 197 0.85 5.70 -11.81
N ILE A 198 -0.19 5.94 -12.59
CA ILE A 198 -0.88 4.90 -13.36
C ILE A 198 -0.11 4.67 -14.64
N VAL A 199 0.30 3.44 -14.87
CA VAL A 199 1.07 3.04 -16.05
C VAL A 199 0.34 1.95 -16.83
N GLY A 200 0.48 2.01 -18.16
CA GLY A 200 0.16 0.91 -19.05
C GLY A 200 1.32 -0.08 -19.03
N LEU A 201 1.00 -1.36 -18.90
CA LEU A 201 1.95 -2.45 -18.90
C LEU A 201 1.65 -3.38 -20.07
N HIS A 202 2.63 -3.58 -20.94
CA HIS A 202 2.61 -4.58 -21.99
C HIS A 202 3.53 -5.73 -21.62
N GLN A 203 3.02 -6.94 -21.60
CA GLN A 203 3.77 -8.16 -21.33
C GLN A 203 3.56 -9.15 -22.47
N SER A 204 4.64 -9.58 -23.10
CA SER A 204 4.62 -10.67 -24.08
C SER A 204 5.15 -11.95 -23.43
N TYR A 205 4.46 -13.05 -23.67
CA TYR A 205 4.79 -14.37 -23.13
C TYR A 205 5.03 -15.35 -24.27
N GLU A 206 6.07 -16.16 -24.13
CA GLU A 206 6.34 -17.29 -25.03
C GLU A 206 5.76 -18.58 -24.44
N GLY A 207 5.08 -19.36 -25.27
CA GLY A 207 4.51 -20.65 -24.91
C GLY A 207 4.99 -21.74 -25.86
N LYS A 208 5.16 -22.96 -25.35
CA LYS A 208 5.40 -24.14 -26.19
C LYS A 208 4.05 -24.68 -26.67
N LYS A 209 3.96 -25.00 -27.97
CA LYS A 209 2.78 -25.55 -28.61
C LYS A 209 2.22 -26.75 -27.83
N GLY A 210 0.97 -26.66 -27.35
CA GLY A 210 0.27 -27.78 -26.69
C GLY A 210 0.53 -27.96 -25.20
N GLN A 211 1.25 -27.07 -24.52
CA GLN A 211 1.42 -27.09 -23.05
C GLN A 211 0.73 -25.90 -22.41
N GLU A 212 -0.18 -26.16 -21.46
CA GLU A 212 -0.57 -25.16 -20.48
C GLU A 212 0.69 -24.67 -19.76
N LEU A 213 0.92 -23.35 -19.80
CA LEU A 213 2.11 -22.75 -19.22
C LEU A 213 2.14 -22.94 -17.71
N LYS A 214 2.89 -23.93 -17.24
CA LYS A 214 3.24 -24.06 -15.80
C LYS A 214 4.23 -22.99 -15.32
N SER A 215 4.95 -22.35 -16.24
CA SER A 215 5.82 -21.19 -15.94
C SER A 215 5.65 -20.16 -17.05
N LYS A 216 5.17 -18.98 -16.68
CA LYS A 216 5.08 -17.82 -17.59
C LYS A 216 6.49 -17.28 -17.79
N HIS A 217 7.08 -17.52 -18.96
CA HIS A 217 8.32 -16.84 -19.33
C HIS A 217 7.94 -15.52 -20.01
N THR A 218 8.15 -14.41 -19.32
CA THR A 218 7.98 -13.08 -19.90
C THR A 218 9.16 -12.82 -20.81
N ILE A 219 8.94 -12.70 -22.13
CA ILE A 219 9.98 -12.36 -23.11
C ILE A 219 10.18 -10.86 -23.22
N LYS A 220 9.14 -10.08 -23.00
CA LYS A 220 9.18 -8.64 -23.11
C LYS A 220 8.23 -8.01 -22.10
N GLU A 221 8.71 -6.99 -21.42
CA GLU A 221 7.89 -6.13 -20.56
C GLU A 221 8.22 -4.67 -20.86
N ASP A 222 7.23 -3.93 -21.32
CA ASP A 222 7.33 -2.51 -21.55
C ASP A 222 6.29 -1.78 -20.67
N THR A 223 6.65 -0.59 -20.19
CA THR A 223 5.71 0.27 -19.48
C THR A 223 5.72 1.67 -20.06
N TYR A 224 4.58 2.33 -20.05
CA TYR A 224 4.43 3.73 -20.40
C TYR A 224 3.53 4.44 -19.39
N VAL A 225 3.82 5.69 -19.12
CA VAL A 225 3.04 6.49 -18.18
C VAL A 225 1.73 6.89 -18.81
N VAL A 226 0.63 6.70 -18.09
CA VAL A 226 -0.73 7.02 -18.51
C VAL A 226 -1.24 8.27 -17.79
N GLU A 227 -1.10 8.29 -16.45
CA GLU A 227 -1.50 9.42 -15.63
C GLU A 227 -0.58 9.56 -14.42
N GLN A 228 -0.07 10.77 -14.20
CA GLN A 228 0.82 11.09 -13.08
C GLN A 228 0.17 12.00 -12.04
N ASP A 229 -0.87 12.73 -12.45
CA ASP A 229 -1.56 13.70 -11.62
C ASP A 229 -2.52 12.98 -10.65
N PRO A 230 -2.25 13.01 -9.31
CA PRO A 230 -3.09 12.34 -8.33
C PRO A 230 -4.55 12.82 -8.36
N THR A 231 -4.80 14.07 -8.76
CA THR A 231 -6.15 14.64 -8.82
C THR A 231 -7.03 14.01 -9.89
N LYS A 232 -6.41 13.30 -10.85
CA LYS A 232 -7.10 12.62 -11.94
C LYS A 232 -7.27 11.12 -11.72
N PHE A 233 -6.57 10.54 -10.75
CA PHE A 233 -6.59 9.08 -10.53
C PHE A 233 -7.97 8.55 -10.25
N THR A 234 -8.75 9.24 -9.42
CA THR A 234 -10.12 8.83 -9.10
C THR A 234 -10.98 8.71 -10.34
N LYS A 235 -10.92 9.72 -11.22
CA LYS A 235 -11.70 9.71 -12.48
C LYS A 235 -11.20 8.64 -13.45
N PHE A 236 -9.91 8.40 -13.49
CA PHE A 236 -9.35 7.34 -14.33
C PHE A 236 -9.79 5.94 -13.84
N ILE A 237 -9.75 5.70 -12.53
CA ILE A 237 -10.04 4.37 -11.96
C ILE A 237 -11.54 4.10 -11.89
N LEU A 238 -12.35 5.09 -11.53
CA LEU A 238 -13.78 4.93 -11.26
C LEU A 238 -14.70 5.44 -12.37
N GLY A 239 -14.14 6.16 -13.34
CA GLY A 239 -14.93 6.84 -14.37
C GLY A 239 -15.47 8.19 -13.93
N PRO A 240 -16.26 8.85 -14.81
CA PRO A 240 -16.67 10.24 -14.62
C PRO A 240 -17.53 10.48 -13.37
N ASN A 241 -18.21 9.45 -12.87
CA ASN A 241 -19.09 9.54 -11.71
C ASN A 241 -18.38 9.28 -10.37
N GLY A 242 -17.13 8.76 -10.39
CA GLY A 242 -16.36 8.48 -9.18
C GLY A 242 -15.94 9.75 -8.45
N THR A 243 -15.86 9.67 -7.13
CA THR A 243 -15.46 10.78 -6.25
C THR A 243 -14.30 10.37 -5.35
N GLU A 244 -13.58 11.34 -4.76
CA GLU A 244 -12.52 11.07 -3.78
C GLU A 244 -13.09 10.33 -2.55
N ASP A 245 -14.34 10.57 -2.20
CA ASP A 245 -15.00 9.86 -1.10
C ASP A 245 -15.17 8.38 -1.42
N ASP A 246 -15.48 8.01 -2.67
CA ASP A 246 -15.57 6.61 -3.11
C ASP A 246 -14.23 5.89 -3.05
N MET A 247 -13.11 6.63 -3.07
CA MET A 247 -11.75 6.12 -2.96
C MET A 247 -11.21 6.12 -1.52
N SER A 248 -11.93 6.64 -0.55
CA SER A 248 -11.41 6.88 0.80
C SER A 248 -11.23 5.61 1.63
N SER A 249 -11.90 4.50 1.29
CA SER A 249 -11.75 3.19 1.94
C SER A 249 -12.05 2.03 0.97
N PHE A 250 -11.66 0.81 1.37
CA PHE A 250 -12.01 -0.40 0.62
C PHE A 250 -13.52 -0.57 0.51
N GLU A 251 -14.24 -0.33 1.59
CA GLU A 251 -15.70 -0.53 1.65
C GLU A 251 -16.44 0.40 0.69
N LYS A 252 -16.06 1.69 0.65
CA LYS A 252 -16.67 2.65 -0.27
C LYS A 252 -16.31 2.35 -1.72
N LEU A 253 -15.04 2.04 -1.99
CA LEU A 253 -14.59 1.62 -3.31
C LEU A 253 -15.35 0.38 -3.80
N TRP A 254 -15.56 -0.61 -2.93
CA TRP A 254 -16.35 -1.80 -3.24
C TRP A 254 -17.81 -1.47 -3.54
N GLN A 255 -18.45 -0.60 -2.73
CA GLN A 255 -19.83 -0.19 -2.95
C GLN A 255 -19.99 0.54 -4.28
N PHE A 256 -19.07 1.46 -4.59
CA PHE A 256 -19.07 2.17 -5.86
C PHE A 256 -18.86 1.23 -7.06
N PHE A 257 -17.89 0.31 -6.99
CA PHE A 257 -17.62 -0.69 -8.02
C PHE A 257 -18.86 -1.55 -8.34
N ASN A 258 -19.68 -1.85 -7.35
CA ASN A 258 -20.91 -2.64 -7.52
C ASN A 258 -22.16 -1.80 -7.82
N SER A 259 -22.04 -0.47 -7.90
CA SER A 259 -23.13 0.43 -8.26
C SER A 259 -23.29 0.56 -9.77
N ASP A 260 -24.43 1.10 -10.19
CA ASP A 260 -24.72 1.45 -11.59
C ASP A 260 -23.96 2.71 -12.04
N LYS A 261 -23.28 3.41 -11.12
CA LYS A 261 -22.45 4.61 -11.39
C LYS A 261 -21.06 4.25 -11.87
N PHE A 262 -20.58 3.04 -11.57
CA PHE A 262 -19.31 2.53 -12.07
C PHE A 262 -19.40 2.31 -13.58
N TYR A 263 -18.26 2.14 -14.26
CA TYR A 263 -18.24 1.80 -15.68
C TYR A 263 -19.27 0.72 -16.03
N SER A 264 -19.85 0.78 -17.22
CA SER A 264 -20.83 -0.21 -17.74
C SER A 264 -20.14 -1.57 -18.04
N TRP A 265 -19.42 -2.09 -17.05
CA TRP A 265 -18.82 -3.41 -17.16
C TRP A 265 -19.87 -4.49 -17.01
N ASP A 266 -19.77 -5.52 -17.87
CA ASP A 266 -20.56 -6.71 -17.72
C ASP A 266 -20.20 -7.48 -16.42
N GLN A 267 -21.07 -8.37 -16.01
CA GLN A 267 -20.88 -9.13 -14.77
C GLN A 267 -19.64 -10.02 -14.84
N SER A 268 -19.33 -10.60 -16.00
CA SER A 268 -18.15 -11.46 -16.18
C SER A 268 -16.84 -10.72 -15.89
N ARG A 269 -16.72 -9.46 -16.33
CA ARG A 269 -15.55 -8.62 -16.04
C ARG A 269 -15.47 -8.24 -14.55
N LYS A 270 -16.61 -7.91 -13.94
CA LYS A 270 -16.66 -7.66 -12.49
C LYS A 270 -16.25 -8.90 -11.69
N ASP A 271 -16.74 -10.07 -12.05
CA ASP A 271 -16.40 -11.34 -11.40
C ASP A 271 -14.91 -11.66 -11.53
N LYS A 272 -14.34 -11.45 -12.72
CA LYS A 272 -12.92 -11.63 -12.96
C LYS A 272 -12.08 -10.70 -12.08
N THR A 273 -12.50 -9.43 -11.96
CA THR A 273 -11.82 -8.45 -11.10
C THR A 273 -11.83 -8.87 -9.63
N VAL A 274 -12.96 -9.35 -9.15
CA VAL A 274 -13.08 -9.84 -7.76
C VAL A 274 -12.22 -11.07 -7.52
N LYS A 275 -12.18 -12.00 -8.48
CA LYS A 275 -11.33 -13.20 -8.41
C LYS A 275 -9.84 -12.81 -8.31
N GLU A 276 -9.37 -11.95 -9.22
CA GLU A 276 -7.98 -11.46 -9.20
C GLU A 276 -7.66 -10.70 -7.92
N PHE A 277 -8.60 -9.90 -7.40
CA PHE A 277 -8.43 -9.22 -6.12
C PHE A 277 -8.20 -10.22 -4.97
N VAL A 278 -9.00 -11.27 -4.89
CA VAL A 278 -8.86 -12.28 -3.82
C VAL A 278 -7.55 -13.04 -3.95
N GLU A 279 -7.16 -13.42 -5.17
CA GLU A 279 -5.87 -14.07 -5.44
C GLU A 279 -4.69 -13.18 -5.05
N ASP A 280 -4.69 -11.91 -5.43
CA ASP A 280 -3.65 -10.94 -5.06
C ASP A 280 -3.63 -10.71 -3.54
N LEU A 281 -4.80 -10.59 -2.90
CA LEU A 281 -4.90 -10.41 -1.45
C LEU A 281 -4.29 -11.59 -0.68
N GLN A 282 -4.55 -12.83 -1.12
CA GLN A 282 -3.98 -14.04 -0.54
C GLN A 282 -2.46 -14.09 -0.72
N ASN A 283 -1.98 -13.78 -1.93
CA ASN A 283 -0.56 -13.80 -2.26
C ASN A 283 0.25 -12.76 -1.46
N GLU A 284 -0.29 -11.56 -1.28
CA GLU A 284 0.40 -10.47 -0.56
C GLU A 284 0.31 -10.64 0.96
N ASN A 285 -0.68 -11.38 1.47
CA ASN A 285 -0.93 -11.54 2.89
C ASN A 285 -0.75 -12.97 3.39
N THR A 286 0.17 -13.72 2.86
CA THR A 286 0.43 -15.13 3.23
C THR A 286 0.70 -15.35 4.71
N LYS A 287 1.21 -14.32 5.42
CA LYS A 287 1.48 -14.35 6.86
C LYS A 287 0.33 -13.80 7.71
N ASN A 288 -0.73 -13.29 7.10
CA ASN A 288 -1.86 -12.66 7.80
C ASN A 288 -3.20 -13.20 7.26
N GLN A 289 -3.39 -14.51 7.43
CA GLN A 289 -4.62 -15.21 6.97
C GLN A 289 -5.89 -14.61 7.61
N GLY A 290 -5.81 -14.14 8.85
CA GLY A 290 -6.95 -13.51 9.54
C GLY A 290 -7.47 -12.25 8.84
N LEU A 291 -6.59 -11.44 8.24
CA LEU A 291 -7.00 -10.31 7.41
C LEU A 291 -7.71 -10.78 6.14
N VAL A 292 -7.14 -11.77 5.46
CA VAL A 292 -7.72 -12.34 4.23
C VAL A 292 -9.12 -12.86 4.50
N ASP A 293 -9.29 -13.67 5.54
CA ASP A 293 -10.57 -14.26 5.92
C ASP A 293 -11.61 -13.18 6.28
N SER A 294 -11.19 -12.14 7.00
CA SER A 294 -12.07 -11.01 7.36
C SER A 294 -12.57 -10.24 6.14
N VAL A 295 -11.70 -10.00 5.16
CA VAL A 295 -12.08 -9.33 3.89
C VAL A 295 -13.03 -10.20 3.08
N ILE A 296 -12.72 -11.49 2.92
CA ILE A 296 -13.57 -12.44 2.19
C ILE A 296 -14.96 -12.54 2.84
N GLU A 297 -15.01 -12.65 4.17
CA GLU A 297 -16.28 -12.71 4.91
C GLU A 297 -17.08 -11.42 4.72
N TRP A 298 -16.42 -10.27 4.78
CA TRP A 298 -17.08 -8.98 4.56
C TRP A 298 -17.65 -8.89 3.13
N ILE A 299 -16.90 -9.30 2.12
CA ILE A 299 -17.36 -9.33 0.72
C ILE A 299 -18.60 -10.23 0.59
N ARG A 300 -18.58 -11.44 1.17
CA ARG A 300 -19.72 -12.35 1.14
C ARG A 300 -20.98 -11.74 1.73
N LYS A 301 -20.85 -10.94 2.78
CA LYS A 301 -21.98 -10.26 3.45
C LYS A 301 -22.50 -9.05 2.69
N ASN A 302 -21.65 -8.39 1.91
CA ASN A 302 -21.94 -7.12 1.26
C ASN A 302 -22.02 -7.23 -0.28
N SER A 303 -22.00 -8.44 -0.82
CA SER A 303 -22.16 -8.71 -2.26
C SER A 303 -23.57 -9.21 -2.58
N ARG A 304 -24.00 -9.04 -3.83
CA ARG A 304 -25.22 -9.66 -4.34
C ARG A 304 -25.07 -11.21 -4.30
N ALA A 305 -26.19 -11.91 -4.20
CA ALA A 305 -26.21 -13.37 -3.98
C ALA A 305 -25.47 -14.20 -5.04
N ASP A 306 -25.42 -13.73 -6.28
CA ASP A 306 -24.69 -14.32 -7.40
C ASP A 306 -23.17 -14.28 -7.20
N MET A 307 -22.64 -13.14 -6.74
CA MET A 307 -21.21 -12.98 -6.44
C MET A 307 -20.78 -13.80 -5.21
N ALA A 308 -21.64 -13.89 -4.20
CA ALA A 308 -21.42 -14.78 -3.06
C ALA A 308 -21.38 -16.28 -3.47
N SER A 309 -22.07 -16.64 -4.55
CA SER A 309 -22.03 -17.99 -5.13
C SER A 309 -20.73 -18.26 -5.89
N LEU A 310 -20.23 -17.25 -6.62
CA LEU A 310 -18.97 -17.35 -7.36
C LEU A 310 -17.78 -17.59 -6.41
N MET A 311 -17.74 -16.87 -5.30
CA MET A 311 -16.70 -17.04 -4.28
C MET A 311 -16.74 -18.42 -3.61
N ARG A 312 -17.91 -19.03 -3.51
CA ARG A 312 -18.04 -20.41 -3.00
C ARG A 312 -17.51 -21.47 -3.94
N ARG A 313 -17.53 -21.23 -5.25
CA ARG A 313 -17.06 -22.17 -6.28
C ARG A 313 -15.58 -22.04 -6.62
N GLY A 314 -14.98 -20.90 -6.40
CA GLY A 314 -13.59 -20.60 -6.77
C GLY A 314 -12.58 -20.66 -5.63
N LEU A 315 -13.05 -20.86 -4.38
CA LEU A 315 -12.20 -20.95 -3.17
C LEU A 315 -12.34 -22.31 -2.46
N ALA A 316 -12.99 -23.29 -3.08
CA ALA A 316 -13.10 -24.68 -2.58
C ALA A 316 -12.03 -25.56 -3.23
#